data_d9d0d3e20b40dbc847ed543034841fb7
#
_entry.id   d9d0d3e20b40dbc847ed543034841fb7
#
_cell.length_a   1.000
_cell.length_b   1.000
_cell.length_c   1.000
_cell.angle_alpha   90.00
_cell.angle_beta   90.00
_cell.angle_gamma   90.00
#
_symmetry.space_group_name_H-M   'P 1'
#
loop_
_entity.id
_entity.type
_entity.pdbx_description
1 polymer ?
#
loop_
_entity_poly.entity_id
_entity_poly.type
_entity_poly.pdbx_seq_one_letter_code
_entity_poly.pdbx_strand_id
1 'polypeptide(L)'
;MLRINRTDHPKHILLVIEGKLAGDNVEVIEAACEEALSTKVAVTVFLKNVTGMDEAGQKLLTRLAGTRIRLRALGIYSRFLVRRVLDGARLPCI
;
A
#
# COMPACT_ATOMS: atom_id res chain seq x y z
N MET A 1 -15.71 3.59 2.42
CA MET A 1 -15.70 2.12 2.47
C MET A 1 -14.32 1.59 2.17
N LEU A 2 -13.88 0.59 2.89
CA LEU A 2 -12.57 -0.04 2.71
C LEU A 2 -12.74 -1.54 2.53
N ARG A 3 -12.02 -2.11 1.57
CA ARG A 3 -11.98 -3.56 1.38
C ARG A 3 -10.52 -4.00 1.25
N ILE A 4 -10.15 -4.97 2.07
CA ILE A 4 -8.81 -5.57 2.02
C ILE A 4 -8.98 -7.06 1.80
N ASN A 5 -8.36 -7.58 0.75
CA ASN A 5 -8.31 -9.01 0.47
C ASN A 5 -6.87 -9.49 0.56
N ARG A 6 -6.64 -10.55 1.31
CA ARG A 6 -5.33 -11.15 1.45
C ARG A 6 -5.32 -12.53 0.78
N THR A 7 -4.34 -12.77 -0.07
CA THR A 7 -4.12 -14.07 -0.68
C THR A 7 -2.71 -14.54 -0.35
N ASP A 8 -2.62 -15.69 0.28
CA ASP A 8 -1.34 -16.27 0.67
C ASP A 8 -0.91 -17.31 -0.34
N HIS A 9 0.25 -17.10 -0.93
CA HIS A 9 0.93 -18.08 -1.78
C HIS A 9 2.13 -18.61 -1.00
N PRO A 10 2.71 -19.77 -1.41
CA PRO A 10 3.82 -20.38 -0.65
C PRO A 10 5.00 -19.45 -0.37
N LYS A 11 5.30 -18.53 -1.29
CA LYS A 11 6.45 -17.64 -1.14
C LYS A 11 6.09 -16.17 -1.31
N HIS A 12 4.79 -15.85 -1.21
CA HIS A 12 4.34 -14.50 -1.54
C HIS A 12 2.97 -14.24 -0.94
N ILE A 13 2.77 -13.04 -0.42
CA ILE A 13 1.48 -12.57 0.06
C ILE A 13 1.03 -11.41 -0.81
N LEU A 14 -0.21 -11.48 -1.26
CA LEU A 14 -0.84 -10.40 -2.02
C LEU A 14 -1.93 -9.76 -1.18
N LEU A 15 -1.80 -8.45 -0.96
CA LEU A 15 -2.84 -7.65 -0.30
C LEU A 15 -3.48 -6.74 -1.34
N VAL A 16 -4.76 -6.92 -1.59
CA VAL A 16 -5.52 -6.06 -2.49
C VAL A 16 -6.33 -5.09 -1.66
N ILE A 17 -6.11 -3.80 -1.86
CA ILE A 17 -6.77 -2.74 -1.10
C ILE A 17 -7.64 -1.92 -2.05
N GLU A 18 -8.93 -1.82 -1.72
CA GLU A 18 -9.89 -1.03 -2.47
C GLU A 18 -10.54 -0.02 -1.53
N GLY A 19 -10.79 1.19 -2.03
CA GLY A 19 -11.53 2.20 -1.32
C GLY A 19 -10.67 3.41 -0.97
N LYS A 20 -10.88 3.97 0.22
CA LYS A 20 -10.29 5.23 0.61
C LYS A 20 -9.12 5.02 1.58
N LEU A 21 -7.97 5.59 1.25
CA LEU A 21 -6.77 5.56 2.10
C LEU A 21 -6.77 6.78 3.01
N ALA A 22 -7.72 6.81 3.94
CA ALA A 22 -7.90 8.00 4.78
C ALA A 22 -8.51 7.63 6.13
N GLY A 23 -8.30 8.47 7.13
CA GLY A 23 -8.92 8.34 8.45
C GLY A 23 -8.59 7.01 9.12
N ASP A 24 -9.61 6.38 9.70
CA ASP A 24 -9.45 5.13 10.44
C ASP A 24 -9.01 3.97 9.54
N ASN A 25 -9.25 4.08 8.23
CA ASN A 25 -8.83 3.04 7.29
C ASN A 25 -7.31 2.88 7.26
N VAL A 26 -6.57 3.96 7.51
CA VAL A 26 -5.11 3.93 7.48
C VAL A 26 -4.55 2.96 8.51
N GLU A 27 -5.11 2.96 9.70
CA GLU A 27 -4.66 2.06 10.77
C GLU A 27 -4.94 0.59 10.43
N VAL A 28 -6.09 0.33 9.83
CA VAL A 28 -6.46 -1.03 9.41
C VAL A 28 -5.50 -1.53 8.34
N ILE A 29 -5.17 -0.70 7.36
CA ILE A 29 -4.26 -1.05 6.29
C ILE A 29 -2.85 -1.28 6.84
N GLU A 30 -2.40 -0.41 7.74
CA GLU A 30 -1.10 -0.52 8.37
C GLU A 30 -0.97 -1.84 9.13
N ALA A 31 -1.98 -2.20 9.92
CA ALA A 31 -1.96 -3.45 10.66
C ALA A 31 -1.89 -4.67 9.74
N ALA A 32 -2.64 -4.65 8.64
CA ALA A 32 -2.62 -5.75 7.68
C ALA A 32 -1.24 -5.88 7.02
N CYS A 33 -0.61 -4.76 6.68
CA CYS A 33 0.73 -4.77 6.08
C CYS A 33 1.79 -5.24 7.05
N GLU A 34 1.72 -4.82 8.31
CA GLU A 34 2.68 -5.25 9.33
C GLU A 34 2.57 -6.74 9.60
N GLU A 35 1.35 -7.24 9.66
CA GLU A 35 1.13 -8.67 9.86
C GLU A 35 1.73 -9.48 8.69
N ALA A 36 1.51 -9.01 7.46
CA ALA A 36 2.08 -9.68 6.29
C ALA A 36 3.62 -9.63 6.30
N LEU A 37 4.19 -8.50 6.68
CA LEU A 37 5.65 -8.35 6.75
C LEU A 37 6.28 -9.25 7.79
N SER A 38 5.56 -9.57 8.87
CA SER A 38 6.08 -10.43 9.92
C SER A 38 6.33 -11.86 9.47
N THR A 39 5.74 -12.28 8.36
CA THR A 39 5.90 -13.62 7.82
C THR A 39 7.21 -13.84 7.09
N LYS A 40 7.95 -12.77 6.80
CA LYS A 40 9.24 -12.80 6.09
C LYS A 40 9.17 -13.30 4.64
N VAL A 41 7.98 -13.48 4.09
CA VAL A 41 7.83 -13.75 2.64
C VAL A 41 7.65 -12.44 1.88
N ALA A 42 7.79 -12.49 0.56
CA ALA A 42 7.58 -11.32 -0.27
C ALA A 42 6.12 -10.85 -0.16
N VAL A 43 5.92 -9.54 -0.07
CA VAL A 43 4.59 -8.95 0.05
C VAL A 43 4.37 -7.94 -1.08
N THR A 44 3.25 -8.07 -1.78
CA THR A 44 2.81 -7.08 -2.76
C THR A 44 1.51 -6.45 -2.27
N VAL A 45 1.48 -5.14 -2.24
CA VAL A 45 0.26 -4.37 -1.95
C VAL A 45 -0.26 -3.82 -3.28
N PHE A 46 -1.46 -4.25 -3.63
CA PHE A 46 -2.10 -3.87 -4.89
C PHE A 46 -3.24 -2.90 -4.58
N LEU A 47 -3.10 -1.66 -5.02
CA LEU A 47 -4.10 -0.63 -4.84
C LEU A 47 -5.06 -0.65 -6.02
N LYS A 48 -6.26 -1.15 -5.80
CA LYS A 48 -7.27 -1.29 -6.84
C LYS A 48 -8.43 -0.35 -6.54
N ASN A 49 -8.74 0.54 -7.49
CA ASN A 49 -9.88 1.45 -7.36
C ASN A 49 -9.84 2.27 -6.06
N VAL A 50 -8.67 2.82 -5.74
CA VAL A 50 -8.53 3.75 -4.62
C VAL A 50 -9.27 5.04 -4.99
N THR A 51 -10.16 5.48 -4.10
CA THR A 51 -11.03 6.63 -4.37
C THR A 51 -10.54 7.92 -3.74
N GLY A 52 -9.58 7.84 -2.84
CA GLY A 52 -9.02 9.03 -2.21
C GLY A 52 -7.92 8.68 -1.24
N MET A 53 -7.15 9.69 -0.86
CA MET A 53 -6.04 9.52 0.07
C MET A 53 -5.82 10.83 0.82
N ASP A 54 -5.75 10.75 2.15
CA ASP A 54 -5.39 11.91 2.95
C ASP A 54 -3.88 11.90 3.27
N GLU A 55 -3.44 12.85 4.08
CA GLU A 55 -2.04 12.95 4.45
C GLU A 55 -1.55 11.70 5.19
N ALA A 56 -2.36 11.16 6.07
CA ALA A 56 -2.00 9.94 6.81
C ALA A 56 -1.84 8.75 5.87
N GLY A 57 -2.73 8.62 4.88
CA GLY A 57 -2.63 7.57 3.87
C GLY A 57 -1.38 7.73 3.02
N GLN A 58 -1.05 8.96 2.63
CA GLN A 58 0.16 9.23 1.88
C GLN A 58 1.42 8.88 2.67
N LYS A 59 1.45 9.24 3.94
CA LYS A 59 2.58 8.88 4.82
C LYS A 59 2.74 7.38 4.97
N LEU A 60 1.62 6.67 5.08
CA LEU A 60 1.65 5.22 5.17
C LEU A 60 2.26 4.61 3.91
N LEU A 61 1.80 5.01 2.72
CA LEU A 61 2.32 4.48 1.47
C LEU A 61 3.81 4.80 1.29
N THR A 62 4.23 6.00 1.67
CA THR A 62 5.62 6.40 1.59
C THR A 62 6.49 5.51 2.49
N ARG A 63 6.00 5.22 3.69
CA ARG A 63 6.70 4.33 4.62
C ARG A 63 6.77 2.90 4.08
N LEU A 64 5.67 2.40 3.51
CA LEU A 64 5.64 1.07 2.91
C LEU A 64 6.59 0.95 1.72
N ALA A 65 6.73 2.01 0.94
CA ALA A 65 7.65 2.03 -0.19
C ALA A 65 9.11 1.90 0.25
N GLY A 66 9.42 2.28 1.49
CA GLY A 66 10.75 2.11 2.07
C GLY A 66 11.01 0.74 2.66
N THR A 67 10.01 -0.15 2.64
CA THR A 67 10.14 -1.52 3.11
C THR A 67 10.33 -2.46 1.93
N ARG A 68 10.31 -3.77 2.18
CA ARG A 68 10.38 -4.77 1.11
C ARG A 68 9.03 -4.97 0.41
N ILE A 69 7.99 -4.25 0.80
CA ILE A 69 6.69 -4.33 0.13
C ILE A 69 6.78 -3.74 -1.26
N ARG A 70 6.23 -4.46 -2.24
CA ARG A 70 6.08 -3.95 -3.60
C ARG A 70 4.71 -3.32 -3.76
N LEU A 71 4.66 -2.06 -4.16
CA LEU A 71 3.41 -1.35 -4.42
C LEU A 71 3.04 -1.47 -5.89
N ARG A 72 1.80 -1.84 -6.16
CA ARG A 72 1.25 -1.89 -7.51
C ARG A 72 -0.12 -1.23 -7.50
N ALA A 73 -0.58 -0.82 -8.67
CA ALA A 73 -1.84 -0.10 -8.77
C ALA A 73 -2.61 -0.43 -10.04
N LEU A 74 -3.91 -0.45 -9.93
CA LEU A 74 -4.83 -0.55 -11.06
C LEU A 74 -5.79 0.64 -10.99
N GLY A 75 -6.07 1.26 -12.14
CA GLY A 75 -6.88 2.45 -12.22
C GLY A 75 -6.02 3.70 -12.33
N ILE A 76 -6.55 4.70 -13.02
CA ILE A 76 -5.79 5.92 -13.33
C ILE A 76 -5.36 6.63 -12.05
N TYR A 77 -6.28 6.81 -11.13
CA TYR A 77 -6.01 7.55 -9.89
C TYR A 77 -5.04 6.78 -8.99
N SER A 78 -5.25 5.48 -8.83
CA SER A 78 -4.36 4.64 -8.03
C SER A 78 -2.93 4.64 -8.55
N ARG A 79 -2.77 4.55 -9.88
CA ARG A 79 -1.46 4.60 -10.51
C ARG A 79 -0.76 5.93 -10.25
N PHE A 80 -1.51 7.00 -10.35
CA PHE A 80 -0.98 8.35 -10.10
C PHE A 80 -0.48 8.45 -8.67
N LEU A 81 -1.24 7.98 -7.69
CA LEU A 81 -0.86 8.03 -6.29
C LEU A 81 0.39 7.22 -5.99
N VAL A 82 0.45 5.99 -6.50
CA VAL A 82 1.62 5.13 -6.29
C VAL A 82 2.86 5.77 -6.90
N ARG A 83 2.74 6.31 -8.11
CA ARG A 83 3.86 6.96 -8.76
C ARG A 83 4.38 8.15 -7.96
N ARG A 84 3.48 8.98 -7.44
CA ARG A 84 3.89 10.11 -6.60
C ARG A 84 4.61 9.66 -5.33
N VAL A 85 4.12 8.61 -4.71
CA VAL A 85 4.73 8.07 -3.50
C VAL A 85 6.13 7.54 -3.80
N LEU A 86 6.28 6.77 -4.87
CA LEU A 86 7.58 6.22 -5.25
C LEU A 86 8.57 7.33 -5.63
N ASP A 87 8.12 8.34 -6.36
CA ASP A 87 8.97 9.47 -6.70
C ASP A 87 9.42 10.23 -5.45
N GLY A 88 8.50 10.43 -4.50
CA GLY A 88 8.83 11.05 -3.23
C GLY A 88 9.82 10.24 -2.42
N ALA A 89 9.69 8.92 -2.43
CA ALA A 89 10.60 8.03 -1.70
C ALA A 89 12.01 8.03 -2.30
N ARG A 90 12.15 8.38 -3.58
CA ARG A 90 13.45 8.44 -4.25
C ARG A 90 14.15 9.77 -4.06
N LEU A 91 13.40 10.83 -3.80
CA LEU A 91 13.94 12.17 -3.70
C LEU A 91 15.02 12.37 -2.64
N PRO A 92 14.96 11.70 -1.48
CA PRO A 92 15.96 11.93 -0.45
C PRO A 92 17.37 11.54 -0.83
N CYS A 93 17.55 10.93 -1.93
CA CYS A 93 18.85 10.49 -2.39
C CYS A 93 19.77 11.62 -2.86
N ILE A 94 19.30 12.82 -2.73
CA ILE A 94 20.06 14.00 -3.13
C ILE A 94 21.05 14.38 -2.06
#